data_a2f50c5bf3f682db754a467a3a646a69
#
_entry.id   a2f50c5bf3f682db754a467a3a646a69
#
_cell.length_a   1.000
_cell.length_b   1.000
_cell.length_c   1.000
_cell.angle_alpha   90.00
_cell.angle_beta   90.00
_cell.angle_gamma   90.00
#
_symmetry.space_group_name_H-M   'P 1'
#
loop_
_entity.id
_entity.type
_entity.pdbx_description
1 polymer ?
#
loop_
_entity_poly.entity_id
_entity_poly.type
_entity_poly.pdbx_seq_one_letter_code
_entity_poly.pdbx_strand_id
1 'polypeptide(L)'
;MSILACCAATRLTGTLTPRPILCWEELAAFSVDPSDPRWGNVSRINNPAFNGNSSTSQPAFVALPSSNAEVQRALACAVRNQLRVAVKSGGHSFAGYSTIPSPGFMINLLYMKQVAWTNDTVVIVQAGATWADVYSAFKSRGGLWVVTGGLCPSVGVAGFTQGGGVGPSARQFGLAADNLVGATVVLANGTGIVHVDAKVHPDLHWALRGGAGGNWGIVTSLTFAVFRGPPLYTFGHFCMNSTRGQVVAFLDLVARSNAQMPRDINIDITYNSDAICIWVVYQGPQIQLAALLAPLLQAPTSPPLVSSLVKQFDCFHELIEFYAQQKGYEQYSSQPYTLKNCLVNSTGLMMLSSVVPLAEVPEECGISLIHFGGRIGDHPSSFTVFAWRNSEYMLYADCSWVDPDTEARVKVWLSAYFAHVQRGNLCQGAYVNFIDSSLENWADHYYGSNLERLQNVKKMWNPSGESPLRFAQEVPA
;
A
#
# COMPACT_ATOMS: atom_id res chain seq x y z
N MET A 1 -30.91 -39.33 66.02
CA MET A 1 -29.46 -39.16 66.00
C MET A 1 -29.02 -39.25 64.55
N SER A 2 -28.88 -38.11 63.94
CA SER A 2 -28.49 -37.99 62.53
C SER A 2 -27.05 -37.56 62.44
N ILE A 3 -26.24 -38.27 61.70
CA ILE A 3 -24.88 -37.89 61.36
C ILE A 3 -24.91 -37.41 59.88
N LEU A 4 -24.80 -36.11 59.69
CA LEU A 4 -24.60 -35.47 58.40
C LEU A 4 -23.12 -35.56 58.02
N ALA A 5 -22.76 -36.30 56.98
CA ALA A 5 -21.48 -36.29 56.34
C ALA A 5 -21.36 -35.07 55.42
N CYS A 6 -20.46 -34.15 55.73
CA CYS A 6 -20.13 -32.97 54.97
C CYS A 6 -19.15 -33.38 53.86
N CYS A 7 -19.61 -33.52 52.59
CA CYS A 7 -18.73 -33.60 51.44
C CYS A 7 -18.20 -32.20 51.11
N ALA A 8 -16.95 -31.93 51.46
CA ALA A 8 -16.23 -30.76 51.01
C ALA A 8 -15.90 -30.93 49.52
N ALA A 9 -16.64 -30.25 48.65
CA ALA A 9 -16.26 -30.08 47.26
C ALA A 9 -15.10 -29.11 47.20
N THR A 10 -13.91 -29.60 46.97
CA THR A 10 -12.72 -28.81 46.61
C THR A 10 -12.98 -28.18 45.25
N ARG A 11 -13.41 -26.91 45.22
CA ARG A 11 -13.39 -26.11 43.98
C ARG A 11 -11.93 -25.89 43.63
N LEU A 12 -11.47 -26.54 42.58
CA LEU A 12 -10.27 -26.16 41.88
C LEU A 12 -10.54 -24.78 41.22
N THR A 13 -10.24 -23.71 41.96
CA THR A 13 -10.16 -22.36 41.39
C THR A 13 -8.83 -22.22 40.69
N GLY A 14 -8.64 -22.93 39.58
CA GLY A 14 -7.62 -22.58 38.61
C GLY A 14 -8.07 -21.31 37.94
N THR A 15 -7.55 -20.17 38.33
CA THR A 15 -7.65 -18.96 37.54
C THR A 15 -6.93 -19.22 36.19
N LEU A 16 -7.73 -19.53 35.16
CA LEU A 16 -7.21 -19.58 33.80
C LEU A 16 -6.64 -18.21 33.49
N THR A 17 -5.31 -18.11 33.45
CA THR A 17 -4.66 -16.89 32.97
C THR A 17 -5.22 -16.54 31.57
N PRO A 18 -5.63 -15.29 31.33
CA PRO A 18 -6.11 -14.90 30.02
C PRO A 18 -5.09 -15.24 28.92
N ARG A 19 -5.55 -15.83 27.81
CA ARG A 19 -4.70 -16.27 26.70
C ARG A 19 -3.66 -15.24 26.21
N PRO A 20 -3.95 -13.91 26.16
CA PRO A 20 -2.94 -12.90 25.83
C PRO A 20 -1.73 -12.89 26.77
N ILE A 21 -1.94 -13.18 28.06
CA ILE A 21 -0.86 -13.19 29.06
C ILE A 21 0.15 -14.31 28.78
N LEU A 22 -0.30 -15.47 28.33
CA LEU A 22 0.61 -16.58 27.99
C LEU A 22 1.58 -16.21 26.86
N CYS A 23 1.09 -15.55 25.80
CA CYS A 23 1.97 -15.07 24.73
C CYS A 23 2.85 -13.89 25.19
N TRP A 24 2.35 -13.01 26.03
CA TRP A 24 3.14 -11.93 26.61
C TRP A 24 4.35 -12.46 27.37
N GLU A 25 4.15 -13.43 28.26
CA GLU A 25 5.23 -14.04 29.06
C GLU A 25 6.27 -14.75 28.16
N GLU A 26 5.84 -15.50 27.15
CA GLU A 26 6.71 -16.21 26.20
C GLU A 26 7.54 -15.24 25.33
N LEU A 27 6.97 -14.08 24.98
CA LEU A 27 7.55 -13.11 24.05
C LEU A 27 8.15 -11.89 24.77
N ALA A 28 8.16 -11.86 26.11
CA ALA A 28 8.55 -10.69 26.91
C ALA A 28 9.92 -10.10 26.56
N ALA A 29 10.87 -10.95 26.13
CA ALA A 29 12.23 -10.51 25.76
C ALA A 29 12.27 -9.52 24.59
N PHE A 30 11.24 -9.51 23.72
CA PHE A 30 11.14 -8.63 22.58
C PHE A 30 9.73 -8.04 22.38
N SER A 31 8.99 -7.84 23.46
CA SER A 31 7.65 -7.24 23.43
C SER A 31 7.56 -6.02 24.32
N VAL A 32 6.58 -5.18 24.05
CA VAL A 32 6.22 -4.00 24.85
C VAL A 32 4.71 -3.97 25.09
N ASP A 33 4.32 -3.47 26.26
CA ASP A 33 2.93 -3.25 26.65
C ASP A 33 2.63 -1.74 26.84
N PRO A 34 1.40 -1.35 27.17
CA PRO A 34 1.03 0.05 27.34
C PRO A 34 1.82 0.83 28.42
N SER A 35 2.54 0.14 29.32
CA SER A 35 3.39 0.80 30.35
C SER A 35 4.80 1.14 29.82
N ASP A 36 5.22 0.57 28.70
CA ASP A 36 6.53 0.82 28.10
C ASP A 36 6.57 2.23 27.45
N PRO A 37 7.62 3.05 27.69
CA PRO A 37 7.76 4.38 27.08
C PRO A 37 7.74 4.37 25.54
N ARG A 38 8.09 3.25 24.90
CA ARG A 38 8.07 3.10 23.44
C ARG A 38 6.66 2.88 22.87
N TRP A 39 5.68 2.55 23.73
CA TRP A 39 4.32 2.16 23.30
C TRP A 39 3.70 3.09 22.26
N GLY A 40 3.73 4.41 22.54
CA GLY A 40 3.14 5.40 21.64
C GLY A 40 3.70 5.37 20.22
N ASN A 41 4.96 4.99 20.05
CA ASN A 41 5.63 4.93 18.75
C ASN A 41 5.42 3.60 18.03
N VAL A 42 5.31 2.48 18.77
CA VAL A 42 5.31 1.16 18.15
C VAL A 42 3.91 0.58 17.94
N SER A 43 2.92 0.98 18.75
CA SER A 43 1.54 0.48 18.67
C SER A 43 0.67 1.20 17.62
N ARG A 44 1.03 2.42 17.25
CA ARG A 44 0.25 3.24 16.31
C ARG A 44 0.57 2.91 14.86
N ILE A 45 -0.43 3.14 14.00
CA ILE A 45 -0.29 3.09 12.54
C ILE A 45 -0.44 4.50 11.95
N ASN A 46 -0.13 4.64 10.66
CA ASN A 46 -0.08 5.95 10.00
C ASN A 46 -1.46 6.63 9.95
N ASN A 47 -2.54 5.91 9.66
CA ASN A 47 -3.88 6.50 9.66
C ASN A 47 -4.45 6.62 11.08
N PRO A 48 -4.61 7.85 11.62
CA PRO A 48 -5.11 8.08 12.98
C PRO A 48 -6.53 7.54 13.24
N ALA A 49 -7.35 7.35 12.21
CA ALA A 49 -8.71 6.77 12.35
C ALA A 49 -8.71 5.41 13.07
N PHE A 50 -7.60 4.68 13.01
CA PHE A 50 -7.45 3.36 13.63
C PHE A 50 -6.58 3.34 14.88
N ASN A 51 -6.11 4.50 15.35
CA ASN A 51 -5.27 4.66 16.54
C ASN A 51 -6.11 4.98 17.79
N GLY A 52 -7.16 4.21 18.06
CA GLY A 52 -8.03 4.47 19.20
C GLY A 52 -7.27 4.60 20.54
N ASN A 53 -7.89 5.31 21.47
CA ASN A 53 -7.28 5.63 22.78
C ASN A 53 -7.72 4.69 23.92
N SER A 54 -8.55 3.67 23.63
CA SER A 54 -9.04 2.71 24.63
C SER A 54 -8.32 1.36 24.51
N SER A 55 -8.26 0.61 25.61
CA SER A 55 -7.74 -0.75 25.61
C SER A 55 -8.49 -1.71 24.66
N THR A 56 -9.73 -1.36 24.29
CA THR A 56 -10.56 -2.13 23.34
C THR A 56 -10.26 -1.81 21.88
N SER A 57 -9.52 -0.74 21.59
CA SER A 57 -9.18 -0.31 20.22
C SER A 57 -7.69 -0.47 19.89
N GLN A 58 -6.87 -0.81 20.88
CA GLN A 58 -5.43 -1.02 20.73
C GLN A 58 -5.06 -2.50 20.91
N PRO A 59 -3.92 -2.96 20.37
CA PRO A 59 -3.41 -4.31 20.62
C PRO A 59 -3.14 -4.53 22.12
N ALA A 60 -3.24 -5.78 22.57
CA ALA A 60 -2.94 -6.12 23.96
C ALA A 60 -1.45 -5.86 24.30
N PHE A 61 -0.57 -6.11 23.34
CA PHE A 61 0.87 -5.80 23.38
C PHE A 61 1.43 -5.76 21.95
N VAL A 62 2.69 -5.33 21.82
CA VAL A 62 3.41 -5.30 20.54
C VAL A 62 4.68 -6.13 20.65
N ALA A 63 4.81 -7.17 19.83
CA ALA A 63 6.06 -7.89 19.65
C ALA A 63 6.94 -7.16 18.62
N LEU A 64 8.22 -7.00 18.93
CA LEU A 64 9.24 -6.27 18.18
C LEU A 64 10.38 -7.21 17.75
N PRO A 65 10.13 -8.19 16.86
CA PRO A 65 11.14 -9.16 16.47
C PRO A 65 12.28 -8.51 15.69
N SER A 66 13.49 -9.06 15.88
CA SER A 66 14.72 -8.70 15.15
C SER A 66 15.21 -9.82 14.21
N SER A 67 14.55 -10.98 14.25
CA SER A 67 14.92 -12.16 13.47
C SER A 67 13.71 -12.95 12.99
N ASN A 68 13.91 -13.77 11.95
CA ASN A 68 12.89 -14.68 11.44
C ASN A 68 12.41 -15.67 12.53
N ALA A 69 13.32 -16.14 13.39
CA ALA A 69 12.99 -17.04 14.50
C ALA A 69 12.08 -16.38 15.54
N GLU A 70 12.26 -15.10 15.83
CA GLU A 70 11.38 -14.35 16.72
C GLU A 70 10.00 -14.09 16.11
N VAL A 71 9.94 -13.79 14.80
CA VAL A 71 8.65 -13.71 14.06
C VAL A 71 7.93 -15.05 14.12
N GLN A 72 8.64 -16.17 13.89
CA GLN A 72 8.08 -17.51 13.98
C GLN A 72 7.55 -17.82 15.38
N ARG A 73 8.31 -17.53 16.46
CA ARG A 73 7.88 -17.71 17.85
C ARG A 73 6.60 -16.94 18.15
N ALA A 74 6.53 -15.66 17.73
CA ALA A 74 5.36 -14.82 17.95
C ALA A 74 4.13 -15.39 17.24
N LEU A 75 4.28 -15.80 15.97
CA LEU A 75 3.19 -16.38 15.20
C LEU A 75 2.74 -17.74 15.75
N ALA A 76 3.68 -18.61 16.12
CA ALA A 76 3.39 -19.90 16.74
C ALA A 76 2.67 -19.76 18.09
N CYS A 77 3.03 -18.75 18.89
CA CYS A 77 2.30 -18.46 20.13
C CYS A 77 0.85 -18.05 19.85
N ALA A 78 0.63 -17.19 18.85
CA ALA A 78 -0.70 -16.79 18.44
C ALA A 78 -1.57 -17.99 18.01
N VAL A 79 -1.00 -18.89 17.21
CA VAL A 79 -1.69 -20.13 16.76
C VAL A 79 -2.09 -20.99 17.95
N ARG A 80 -1.13 -21.33 18.84
CA ARG A 80 -1.40 -22.17 20.02
C ARG A 80 -2.47 -21.60 20.96
N ASN A 81 -2.52 -20.27 21.07
CA ASN A 81 -3.43 -19.59 21.98
C ASN A 81 -4.68 -19.05 21.28
N GLN A 82 -4.87 -19.35 19.99
CA GLN A 82 -6.01 -18.90 19.17
C GLN A 82 -6.18 -17.36 19.21
N LEU A 83 -5.07 -16.62 19.25
CA LEU A 83 -5.05 -15.16 19.22
C LEU A 83 -4.98 -14.67 17.78
N ARG A 84 -5.61 -13.53 17.52
CA ARG A 84 -5.45 -12.82 16.26
C ARG A 84 -4.22 -11.93 16.30
N VAL A 85 -3.59 -11.74 15.15
CA VAL A 85 -2.37 -10.94 15.00
C VAL A 85 -2.52 -9.98 13.83
N ALA A 86 -2.09 -8.73 14.02
CA ALA A 86 -1.80 -7.82 12.93
C ALA A 86 -0.29 -7.70 12.73
N VAL A 87 0.14 -7.55 11.47
CA VAL A 87 1.55 -7.35 11.11
C VAL A 87 1.75 -5.92 10.65
N LYS A 88 2.74 -5.25 11.24
CA LYS A 88 3.12 -3.90 10.86
C LYS A 88 4.53 -3.87 10.24
N SER A 89 4.61 -3.45 8.98
CA SER A 89 5.82 -2.95 8.32
C SER A 89 5.85 -1.42 8.51
N GLY A 90 5.46 -0.61 7.52
CA GLY A 90 5.29 0.85 7.65
C GLY A 90 3.99 1.31 8.33
N GLY A 91 2.97 0.45 8.42
CA GLY A 91 1.70 0.81 9.08
C GLY A 91 0.77 1.69 8.24
N HIS A 92 0.83 1.64 6.92
CA HIS A 92 0.07 2.49 5.99
C HIS A 92 -1.24 1.88 5.47
N SER A 93 -1.76 0.82 6.06
CA SER A 93 -3.04 0.24 5.62
C SER A 93 -4.18 1.23 5.74
N PHE A 94 -4.84 1.55 4.63
CA PHE A 94 -6.00 2.45 4.58
C PHE A 94 -7.23 1.87 5.30
N ALA A 95 -7.33 0.55 5.41
CA ALA A 95 -8.39 -0.15 6.14
C ALA A 95 -7.98 -0.58 7.58
N GLY A 96 -6.82 -0.10 8.08
CA GLY A 96 -6.39 -0.38 9.44
C GLY A 96 -5.84 -1.79 9.69
N TYR A 97 -5.59 -2.61 8.66
CA TYR A 97 -5.16 -4.01 8.82
C TYR A 97 -3.75 -4.19 9.40
N SER A 98 -3.00 -3.10 9.60
CA SER A 98 -1.70 -3.11 10.28
C SER A 98 -1.82 -2.97 11.81
N THR A 99 -3.03 -2.89 12.36
CA THR A 99 -3.31 -2.89 13.80
C THR A 99 -4.47 -3.83 14.12
N ILE A 100 -4.66 -4.12 15.40
CA ILE A 100 -5.71 -5.03 15.87
C ILE A 100 -6.10 -4.66 17.31
N PRO A 101 -7.41 -4.72 17.65
CA PRO A 101 -7.84 -4.51 19.03
C PRO A 101 -7.49 -5.71 19.94
N SER A 102 -7.34 -5.45 21.24
CA SER A 102 -7.24 -6.48 22.27
C SER A 102 -8.46 -7.45 22.19
N PRO A 103 -8.29 -8.76 22.41
CA PRO A 103 -7.11 -9.44 22.95
C PRO A 103 -6.05 -9.82 21.89
N GLY A 104 -6.15 -9.37 20.67
CA GLY A 104 -5.11 -9.55 19.64
C GLY A 104 -3.84 -8.77 19.98
N PHE A 105 -2.73 -9.13 19.34
CA PHE A 105 -1.47 -8.40 19.47
C PHE A 105 -0.85 -8.08 18.12
N MET A 106 0.06 -7.11 18.12
CA MET A 106 0.74 -6.67 16.89
C MET A 106 2.14 -7.28 16.82
N ILE A 107 2.56 -7.74 15.65
CA ILE A 107 3.95 -8.02 15.30
C ILE A 107 4.45 -6.85 14.45
N ASN A 108 5.28 -6.00 15.04
CA ASN A 108 5.85 -4.83 14.37
C ASN A 108 7.30 -5.12 13.97
N LEU A 109 7.57 -5.16 12.67
CA LEU A 109 8.86 -5.52 12.09
C LEU A 109 9.90 -4.39 12.14
N LEU A 110 9.69 -3.38 12.97
CA LEU A 110 10.50 -2.16 13.09
C LEU A 110 12.01 -2.40 13.14
N TYR A 111 12.47 -3.49 13.76
CA TYR A 111 13.90 -3.80 13.89
C TYR A 111 14.46 -4.65 12.73
N MET A 112 13.64 -5.03 11.77
CA MET A 112 14.04 -5.78 10.58
C MET A 112 14.10 -4.86 9.35
N LYS A 113 15.10 -3.96 9.29
CA LYS A 113 15.21 -2.89 8.28
C LYS A 113 16.44 -2.99 7.36
N GLN A 114 17.20 -4.05 7.48
CA GLN A 114 18.44 -4.17 6.70
C GLN A 114 18.16 -4.14 5.19
N VAL A 115 18.99 -3.39 4.46
CA VAL A 115 19.06 -3.37 2.99
C VAL A 115 20.44 -3.85 2.60
N ALA A 116 20.52 -5.03 1.99
CA ALA A 116 21.79 -5.72 1.69
C ALA A 116 21.87 -6.07 0.21
N TRP A 117 22.95 -5.66 -0.44
CA TRP A 117 23.23 -6.00 -1.83
C TRP A 117 23.88 -7.38 -1.90
N THR A 118 23.34 -8.27 -2.74
CA THR A 118 23.96 -9.58 -3.02
C THR A 118 24.92 -9.52 -4.19
N ASN A 119 24.62 -8.65 -5.15
CA ASN A 119 25.47 -8.32 -6.30
C ASN A 119 25.04 -6.94 -6.86
N ASP A 120 25.51 -6.55 -8.04
CA ASP A 120 25.23 -5.25 -8.63
C ASP A 120 23.76 -5.05 -9.04
N THR A 121 23.00 -6.12 -9.25
CA THR A 121 21.62 -6.06 -9.78
C THR A 121 20.57 -6.67 -8.85
N VAL A 122 20.97 -7.12 -7.65
CA VAL A 122 20.06 -7.78 -6.71
C VAL A 122 20.26 -7.25 -5.30
N VAL A 123 19.17 -6.84 -4.67
CA VAL A 123 19.14 -6.35 -3.28
C VAL A 123 18.14 -7.15 -2.44
N ILE A 124 18.52 -7.47 -1.20
CA ILE A 124 17.64 -8.04 -0.19
C ILE A 124 17.22 -6.92 0.77
N VAL A 125 15.92 -6.77 0.98
CA VAL A 125 15.33 -5.76 1.87
C VAL A 125 14.53 -6.48 2.93
N GLN A 126 14.83 -6.26 4.21
CA GLN A 126 14.03 -6.78 5.31
C GLN A 126 12.67 -6.08 5.39
N ALA A 127 11.64 -6.82 5.78
CA ALA A 127 10.24 -6.43 5.64
C ALA A 127 9.78 -5.26 6.54
N GLY A 128 10.53 -4.91 7.55
CA GLY A 128 10.31 -3.72 8.39
C GLY A 128 10.89 -2.44 7.81
N ALA A 129 11.66 -2.52 6.71
CA ALA A 129 12.18 -1.35 6.02
C ALA A 129 11.06 -0.54 5.36
N THR A 130 11.24 0.76 5.35
CA THR A 130 10.43 1.73 4.60
C THR A 130 11.12 2.12 3.30
N TRP A 131 10.41 2.83 2.42
CA TRP A 131 11.04 3.36 1.21
C TRP A 131 12.15 4.36 1.51
N ALA A 132 12.06 5.11 2.63
CA ALA A 132 13.17 5.97 3.09
C ALA A 132 14.46 5.16 3.36
N ASP A 133 14.34 4.00 4.02
CA ASP A 133 15.49 3.12 4.30
C ASP A 133 16.13 2.62 3.00
N VAL A 134 15.30 2.21 2.02
CA VAL A 134 15.76 1.75 0.70
C VAL A 134 16.42 2.87 -0.09
N TYR A 135 15.78 4.04 -0.18
CA TYR A 135 16.29 5.20 -0.92
C TYR A 135 17.62 5.68 -0.34
N SER A 136 17.74 5.73 0.99
CA SER A 136 19.01 6.06 1.65
C SER A 136 20.13 5.06 1.31
N ALA A 137 19.82 3.75 1.33
CA ALA A 137 20.79 2.71 0.98
C ALA A 137 21.22 2.77 -0.50
N PHE A 138 20.31 3.12 -1.41
CA PHE A 138 20.62 3.28 -2.84
C PHE A 138 21.43 4.55 -3.10
N LYS A 139 21.10 5.66 -2.42
CA LYS A 139 21.86 6.91 -2.48
C LYS A 139 23.29 6.71 -1.99
N SER A 140 23.49 5.99 -0.87
CA SER A 140 24.82 5.71 -0.34
C SER A 140 25.69 4.85 -1.28
N ARG A 141 25.08 4.09 -2.23
CA ARG A 141 25.75 3.34 -3.30
C ARG A 141 25.93 4.17 -4.59
N GLY A 142 25.85 5.47 -4.52
CA GLY A 142 26.06 6.39 -5.64
C GLY A 142 24.82 6.74 -6.46
N GLY A 143 23.60 6.34 -6.02
CA GLY A 143 22.33 6.80 -6.58
C GLY A 143 21.98 6.33 -8.01
N LEU A 144 22.81 5.47 -8.62
CA LEU A 144 22.65 5.03 -10.02
C LEU A 144 21.62 3.90 -10.20
N TRP A 145 21.19 3.30 -9.10
CA TRP A 145 20.29 2.15 -9.13
C TRP A 145 18.88 2.56 -8.79
N VAL A 146 17.89 1.92 -9.43
CA VAL A 146 16.46 2.18 -9.25
C VAL A 146 15.72 0.87 -9.05
N VAL A 147 14.79 0.86 -8.12
CA VAL A 147 13.72 -0.13 -8.00
C VAL A 147 12.40 0.63 -7.88
N THR A 148 11.31 0.07 -8.37
CA THR A 148 10.01 0.74 -8.25
C THR A 148 9.58 0.83 -6.80
N GLY A 149 9.49 2.04 -6.29
CA GLY A 149 9.07 2.39 -4.94
C GLY A 149 8.08 3.54 -4.93
N GLY A 150 7.43 3.74 -3.77
CA GLY A 150 6.41 4.77 -3.60
C GLY A 150 6.99 6.15 -3.28
N LEU A 151 6.13 7.17 -3.31
CA LEU A 151 6.48 8.56 -3.01
C LEU A 151 6.58 8.82 -1.50
N CYS A 152 5.69 8.24 -0.70
CA CYS A 152 5.68 8.46 0.74
C CYS A 152 6.82 7.68 1.43
N PRO A 153 7.79 8.37 2.08
CA PRO A 153 9.00 7.73 2.61
C PRO A 153 8.73 6.71 3.72
N SER A 154 7.67 6.89 4.49
CA SER A 154 7.32 6.01 5.63
C SER A 154 6.53 4.76 5.25
N VAL A 155 6.14 4.59 3.98
CA VAL A 155 5.46 3.39 3.50
C VAL A 155 6.39 2.19 3.57
N GLY A 156 5.91 1.10 4.20
CA GLY A 156 6.64 -0.14 4.35
C GLY A 156 6.77 -0.90 3.03
N VAL A 157 8.00 -1.32 2.71
CA VAL A 157 8.33 -2.00 1.46
C VAL A 157 7.54 -3.30 1.29
N ALA A 158 7.34 -4.05 2.38
CA ALA A 158 6.69 -5.36 2.31
C ALA A 158 5.21 -5.25 1.93
N GLY A 159 4.43 -4.41 2.61
CA GLY A 159 3.01 -4.21 2.27
C GLY A 159 2.83 -3.64 0.87
N PHE A 160 3.61 -2.64 0.52
CA PHE A 160 3.60 -2.00 -0.79
C PHE A 160 3.83 -3.00 -1.93
N THR A 161 4.88 -3.82 -1.83
CA THR A 161 5.25 -4.79 -2.88
C THR A 161 4.23 -5.92 -3.00
N GLN A 162 3.76 -6.45 -1.88
CA GLN A 162 2.80 -7.56 -1.88
C GLN A 162 1.44 -7.19 -2.49
N GLY A 163 1.07 -5.91 -2.53
CA GLY A 163 -0.14 -5.46 -3.23
C GLY A 163 0.10 -4.98 -4.65
N GLY A 164 1.31 -5.15 -5.20
CA GLY A 164 1.69 -4.70 -6.54
C GLY A 164 2.79 -3.65 -6.50
N GLY A 165 2.56 -2.50 -5.92
CA GLY A 165 3.56 -1.45 -5.74
C GLY A 165 3.75 -0.57 -6.98
N VAL A 166 2.90 0.44 -7.17
CA VAL A 166 3.03 1.47 -8.20
C VAL A 166 3.77 2.69 -7.67
N GLY A 167 4.59 3.30 -8.48
CA GLY A 167 5.28 4.54 -8.16
C GLY A 167 5.86 5.22 -9.40
N PRO A 168 6.54 6.37 -9.28
CA PRO A 168 6.93 7.21 -10.41
C PRO A 168 7.85 6.56 -11.46
N SER A 169 8.51 5.46 -11.10
CA SER A 169 9.35 4.70 -12.04
C SER A 169 8.66 3.46 -12.62
N ALA A 170 7.40 3.18 -12.23
CA ALA A 170 6.72 1.95 -12.63
C ALA A 170 6.47 1.85 -14.14
N ARG A 171 6.23 2.96 -14.82
CA ARG A 171 6.05 2.99 -16.28
C ARG A 171 7.30 2.54 -17.03
N GLN A 172 8.49 2.75 -16.46
CA GLN A 172 9.76 2.35 -17.06
C GLN A 172 10.23 0.96 -16.60
N PHE A 173 10.01 0.61 -15.32
CA PHE A 173 10.59 -0.60 -14.72
C PHE A 173 9.57 -1.64 -14.28
N GLY A 174 8.26 -1.42 -14.47
CA GLY A 174 7.19 -2.29 -13.98
C GLY A 174 6.84 -2.00 -12.52
N LEU A 175 5.88 -2.72 -11.99
CA LEU A 175 5.49 -2.66 -10.57
C LEU A 175 6.62 -3.18 -9.66
N ALA A 176 6.64 -2.83 -8.38
CA ALA A 176 7.56 -3.42 -7.41
C ALA A 176 7.42 -4.95 -7.36
N ALA A 177 6.20 -5.47 -7.48
CA ALA A 177 5.92 -6.90 -7.58
C ALA A 177 6.51 -7.55 -8.84
N ASP A 178 6.67 -6.81 -9.93
CA ASP A 178 7.33 -7.31 -11.15
C ASP A 178 8.83 -7.46 -10.93
N ASN A 179 9.40 -6.62 -10.08
CA ASN A 179 10.81 -6.62 -9.73
C ASN A 179 11.15 -7.59 -8.58
N LEU A 180 10.16 -8.18 -7.91
CA LEU A 180 10.35 -9.14 -6.82
C LEU A 180 10.77 -10.50 -7.39
N VAL A 181 12.02 -10.90 -7.11
CA VAL A 181 12.61 -12.17 -7.59
C VAL A 181 12.67 -13.25 -6.51
N GLY A 182 12.45 -12.91 -5.24
CA GLY A 182 12.37 -13.88 -4.15
C GLY A 182 11.92 -13.24 -2.84
N ALA A 183 11.56 -14.06 -1.86
CA ALA A 183 11.19 -13.61 -0.52
C ALA A 183 11.46 -14.69 0.52
N THR A 184 11.55 -14.29 1.79
CA THR A 184 11.52 -15.21 2.94
C THR A 184 10.21 -15.01 3.70
N VAL A 185 9.53 -16.10 3.99
CA VAL A 185 8.19 -16.11 4.61
C VAL A 185 8.17 -17.01 5.83
N VAL A 186 7.67 -16.51 6.94
CA VAL A 186 7.20 -17.32 8.07
C VAL A 186 5.77 -17.73 7.78
N LEU A 187 5.52 -19.05 7.65
CA LEU A 187 4.21 -19.58 7.26
C LEU A 187 3.11 -19.22 8.27
N ALA A 188 1.89 -19.05 7.78
CA ALA A 188 0.75 -18.58 8.57
C ALA A 188 0.45 -19.41 9.83
N ASN A 189 0.75 -20.71 9.80
CA ASN A 189 0.60 -21.62 10.93
C ASN A 189 1.78 -21.56 11.96
N GLY A 190 2.79 -20.73 11.71
CA GLY A 190 3.98 -20.59 12.57
C GLY A 190 4.93 -21.79 12.57
N THR A 191 4.73 -22.80 11.71
CA THR A 191 5.50 -24.05 11.74
C THR A 191 6.81 -24.01 10.97
N GLY A 192 6.97 -23.07 10.03
CA GLY A 192 8.15 -23.05 9.16
C GLY A 192 8.53 -21.66 8.65
N ILE A 193 9.79 -21.58 8.23
CA ILE A 193 10.35 -20.44 7.49
C ILE A 193 10.77 -20.99 6.12
N VAL A 194 10.25 -20.39 5.05
CA VAL A 194 10.54 -20.82 3.68
C VAL A 194 11.13 -19.68 2.87
N HIS A 195 12.05 -20.01 1.98
CA HIS A 195 12.46 -19.12 0.90
C HIS A 195 11.62 -19.44 -0.34
N VAL A 196 11.21 -18.41 -1.07
CA VAL A 196 10.40 -18.56 -2.29
C VAL A 196 11.00 -17.73 -3.42
N ASP A 197 11.03 -18.32 -4.61
CA ASP A 197 11.42 -17.68 -5.86
C ASP A 197 10.75 -18.38 -7.07
N ALA A 198 11.16 -18.06 -8.28
CA ALA A 198 10.58 -18.66 -9.49
C ALA A 198 10.82 -20.18 -9.64
N LYS A 199 11.74 -20.78 -8.85
CA LYS A 199 12.10 -22.21 -8.87
C LYS A 199 11.66 -22.91 -7.59
N VAL A 200 11.74 -22.22 -6.46
CA VAL A 200 11.41 -22.74 -5.12
C VAL A 200 10.08 -22.17 -4.70
N HIS A 201 9.07 -23.01 -4.54
CA HIS A 201 7.68 -22.62 -4.20
C HIS A 201 7.11 -21.53 -5.13
N PRO A 202 7.12 -21.74 -6.47
CA PRO A 202 6.77 -20.74 -7.46
C PRO A 202 5.34 -20.21 -7.32
N ASP A 203 4.42 -21.00 -6.81
CA ASP A 203 3.03 -20.57 -6.60
C ASP A 203 2.91 -19.59 -5.44
N LEU A 204 3.62 -19.83 -4.33
CA LEU A 204 3.68 -18.89 -3.23
C LEU A 204 4.41 -17.60 -3.63
N HIS A 205 5.52 -17.72 -4.38
CA HIS A 205 6.21 -16.57 -4.95
C HIS A 205 5.28 -15.72 -5.82
N TRP A 206 4.48 -16.37 -6.69
CA TRP A 206 3.48 -15.70 -7.51
C TRP A 206 2.42 -14.99 -6.65
N ALA A 207 1.90 -15.65 -5.61
CA ALA A 207 0.88 -15.09 -4.71
C ALA A 207 1.36 -13.86 -3.94
N LEU A 208 2.65 -13.79 -3.57
CA LEU A 208 3.26 -12.63 -2.90
C LEU A 208 3.43 -11.41 -3.83
N ARG A 209 3.25 -11.59 -5.14
CA ARG A 209 3.44 -10.57 -6.16
C ARG A 209 2.11 -9.94 -6.57
N GLY A 210 1.41 -9.31 -5.62
CA GLY A 210 0.14 -8.61 -5.82
C GLY A 210 -1.06 -9.19 -5.07
N GLY A 211 -0.92 -10.33 -4.37
CA GLY A 211 -2.00 -10.98 -3.62
C GLY A 211 -2.26 -10.41 -2.23
N ALA A 212 -1.69 -9.24 -1.92
CA ALA A 212 -1.69 -8.53 -0.65
C ALA A 212 -0.96 -9.27 0.49
N GLY A 213 -0.52 -8.51 1.51
CA GLY A 213 0.16 -9.04 2.69
C GLY A 213 -0.79 -9.70 3.67
N GLY A 214 -0.27 -10.61 4.52
CA GLY A 214 -1.02 -11.27 5.58
C GLY A 214 -1.82 -12.50 5.14
N ASN A 215 -1.93 -12.78 3.84
CA ASN A 215 -2.71 -13.91 3.34
C ASN A 215 -1.99 -15.26 3.44
N TRP A 216 -0.65 -15.26 3.38
CA TRP A 216 0.17 -16.48 3.20
C TRP A 216 1.08 -16.77 4.39
N GLY A 217 1.22 -15.82 5.29
CA GLY A 217 2.17 -15.78 6.38
C GLY A 217 2.78 -14.38 6.52
N ILE A 218 3.89 -14.29 7.21
CA ILE A 218 4.62 -13.03 7.43
C ILE A 218 5.88 -13.04 6.57
N VAL A 219 5.91 -12.16 5.56
CA VAL A 219 7.14 -11.90 4.79
C VAL A 219 8.12 -11.18 5.71
N THR A 220 9.35 -11.69 5.77
CA THR A 220 10.42 -11.13 6.60
C THR A 220 11.55 -10.51 5.81
N SER A 221 11.70 -10.89 4.54
CA SER A 221 12.57 -10.21 3.58
C SER A 221 12.07 -10.38 2.15
N LEU A 222 12.43 -9.42 1.30
CA LEU A 222 12.13 -9.38 -0.13
C LEU A 222 13.44 -9.23 -0.91
N THR A 223 13.56 -9.96 -2.00
CA THR A 223 14.71 -9.89 -2.90
C THR A 223 14.27 -9.25 -4.21
N PHE A 224 14.85 -8.11 -4.57
CA PHE A 224 14.53 -7.36 -5.78
C PHE A 224 15.62 -7.43 -6.82
N ALA A 225 15.23 -7.57 -8.09
CA ALA A 225 16.02 -7.12 -9.19
C ALA A 225 15.97 -5.59 -9.26
N VAL A 226 17.13 -4.96 -9.49
CA VAL A 226 17.26 -3.51 -9.61
C VAL A 226 17.82 -3.12 -10.96
N PHE A 227 17.54 -1.90 -11.38
CA PHE A 227 17.87 -1.39 -12.70
C PHE A 227 18.83 -0.21 -12.59
N ARG A 228 19.67 -0.06 -13.61
CA ARG A 228 20.45 1.16 -13.73
C ARG A 228 19.58 2.26 -14.32
N GLY A 229 19.41 3.35 -13.58
CA GLY A 229 18.68 4.53 -14.05
C GLY A 229 19.49 5.40 -15.00
N PRO A 230 18.85 6.38 -15.66
CA PRO A 230 19.56 7.40 -16.45
C PRO A 230 20.38 8.34 -15.54
N PRO A 231 21.28 9.12 -16.12
CA PRO A 231 22.12 10.03 -15.34
C PRO A 231 21.41 11.29 -14.83
N LEU A 232 20.22 11.60 -15.38
CA LEU A 232 19.47 12.80 -15.04
C LEU A 232 17.98 12.49 -14.89
N TYR A 233 17.36 13.18 -13.95
CA TYR A 233 15.93 13.10 -13.65
C TYR A 233 15.37 14.50 -13.50
N THR A 234 14.15 14.71 -13.93
CA THR A 234 13.48 16.00 -13.83
C THR A 234 12.15 15.88 -13.09
N PHE A 235 11.98 16.66 -12.05
CA PHE A 235 10.69 16.90 -11.41
C PHE A 235 10.02 18.11 -12.06
N GLY A 236 8.71 18.03 -12.29
CA GLY A 236 7.86 19.12 -12.72
C GLY A 236 6.56 19.17 -11.92
N HIS A 237 6.16 20.36 -11.51
CA HIS A 237 4.85 20.61 -10.91
C HIS A 237 4.25 21.85 -11.55
N PHE A 238 3.06 21.70 -12.13
CA PHE A 238 2.38 22.75 -12.89
C PHE A 238 0.94 22.81 -12.44
N CYS A 239 0.50 23.98 -11.93
CA CYS A 239 -0.88 24.20 -11.53
C CYS A 239 -1.56 25.22 -12.43
N MET A 240 -2.81 24.98 -12.74
CA MET A 240 -3.67 25.77 -13.59
C MET A 240 -4.98 26.06 -12.87
N ASN A 241 -5.42 27.33 -12.85
CA ASN A 241 -6.78 27.64 -12.44
C ASN A 241 -7.76 27.12 -13.48
N SER A 242 -8.84 26.51 -13.05
CA SER A 242 -9.75 25.87 -13.97
C SER A 242 -11.20 26.03 -13.55
N THR A 243 -12.06 26.22 -14.54
CA THR A 243 -13.49 25.98 -14.41
C THR A 243 -13.78 24.50 -14.66
N ARG A 244 -14.95 24.03 -14.25
CA ARG A 244 -15.41 22.66 -14.53
C ARG A 244 -15.29 22.28 -16.02
N GLY A 245 -15.64 23.17 -16.93
CA GLY A 245 -15.52 22.92 -18.37
C GLY A 245 -14.06 22.74 -18.82
N GLN A 246 -13.14 23.47 -18.22
CA GLN A 246 -11.71 23.35 -18.49
C GLN A 246 -11.12 22.06 -17.89
N VAL A 247 -11.58 21.61 -16.72
CA VAL A 247 -11.23 20.28 -16.18
C VAL A 247 -11.62 19.19 -17.17
N VAL A 248 -12.85 19.21 -17.67
CA VAL A 248 -13.35 18.26 -18.69
C VAL A 248 -12.46 18.27 -19.93
N ALA A 249 -12.19 19.46 -20.49
CA ALA A 249 -11.37 19.60 -21.69
C ALA A 249 -9.93 19.11 -21.47
N PHE A 250 -9.36 19.36 -20.28
CA PHE A 250 -8.02 18.92 -19.94
C PHE A 250 -7.94 17.38 -19.77
N LEU A 251 -8.92 16.75 -19.12
CA LEU A 251 -8.98 15.29 -19.00
C LEU A 251 -9.14 14.60 -20.35
N ASP A 252 -9.92 15.18 -21.28
CA ASP A 252 -10.01 14.69 -22.65
C ASP A 252 -8.66 14.80 -23.38
N LEU A 253 -7.94 15.91 -23.17
CA LEU A 253 -6.60 16.10 -23.72
C LEU A 253 -5.60 15.07 -23.18
N VAL A 254 -5.62 14.81 -21.87
CA VAL A 254 -4.80 13.76 -21.24
C VAL A 254 -5.09 12.41 -21.88
N ALA A 255 -6.38 12.05 -22.04
CA ALA A 255 -6.80 10.79 -22.63
C ALA A 255 -6.25 10.60 -24.06
N ARG A 256 -6.34 11.63 -24.87
CA ARG A 256 -5.83 11.61 -26.27
C ARG A 256 -4.31 11.57 -26.37
N SER A 257 -3.61 12.23 -25.44
CA SER A 257 -2.14 12.32 -25.44
C SER A 257 -1.47 11.09 -24.81
N ASN A 258 -2.17 10.34 -23.96
CA ASN A 258 -1.60 9.30 -23.14
C ASN A 258 -0.86 8.20 -23.92
N ALA A 259 -1.45 7.74 -25.05
CA ALA A 259 -0.85 6.69 -25.88
C ALA A 259 0.49 7.08 -26.52
N GLN A 260 0.79 8.39 -26.59
CA GLN A 260 2.03 8.93 -27.15
C GLN A 260 3.07 9.27 -26.07
N MET A 261 2.69 9.20 -24.78
CA MET A 261 3.60 9.51 -23.69
C MET A 261 4.67 8.42 -23.55
N PRO A 262 5.98 8.77 -23.60
CA PRO A 262 7.04 7.80 -23.47
C PRO A 262 7.04 7.17 -22.06
N ARG A 263 7.71 6.03 -21.91
CA ARG A 263 7.68 5.25 -20.67
C ARG A 263 8.50 5.87 -19.53
N ASP A 264 9.45 6.71 -19.85
CA ASP A 264 10.34 7.41 -18.94
C ASP A 264 9.72 8.68 -18.31
N ILE A 265 8.46 9.00 -18.65
CA ILE A 265 7.69 10.06 -18.00
C ILE A 265 6.50 9.49 -17.21
N ASN A 266 6.33 9.97 -16.00
CA ASN A 266 5.15 9.76 -15.16
C ASN A 266 4.45 11.08 -14.94
N ILE A 267 3.13 11.13 -15.13
CA ILE A 267 2.31 12.34 -14.98
C ILE A 267 1.11 12.01 -14.10
N ASP A 268 1.23 12.30 -12.81
CA ASP A 268 0.09 12.24 -11.91
C ASP A 268 -0.69 13.55 -11.98
N ILE A 269 -2.01 13.47 -11.86
CA ILE A 269 -2.90 14.62 -11.97
C ILE A 269 -3.70 14.71 -10.68
N THR A 270 -3.79 15.91 -10.11
CA THR A 270 -4.71 16.21 -9.00
C THR A 270 -5.63 17.34 -9.43
N TYR A 271 -6.91 17.24 -9.09
CA TYR A 271 -7.86 18.32 -9.39
C TYR A 271 -8.95 18.41 -8.34
N ASN A 272 -9.51 19.61 -8.22
CA ASN A 272 -10.69 19.94 -7.42
C ASN A 272 -11.61 20.86 -8.25
N SER A 273 -12.49 21.60 -7.59
CA SER A 273 -13.43 22.54 -8.25
C SER A 273 -12.74 23.66 -9.03
N ASP A 274 -11.57 24.10 -8.60
CA ASP A 274 -10.97 25.37 -8.98
C ASP A 274 -9.58 25.25 -9.63
N ALA A 275 -8.93 24.10 -9.51
CA ALA A 275 -7.57 23.90 -9.97
C ALA A 275 -7.31 22.49 -10.52
N ILE A 276 -6.40 22.43 -11.48
CA ILE A 276 -5.75 21.20 -11.94
C ILE A 276 -4.25 21.38 -11.71
N CYS A 277 -3.62 20.39 -11.08
CA CYS A 277 -2.17 20.33 -10.97
C CYS A 277 -1.67 19.02 -11.58
N ILE A 278 -0.60 19.09 -12.37
CA ILE A 278 0.14 17.91 -12.84
C ILE A 278 1.47 17.81 -12.10
N TRP A 279 1.80 16.59 -11.72
CA TRP A 279 3.02 16.21 -11.01
C TRP A 279 3.81 15.28 -11.91
N VAL A 280 4.99 15.70 -12.31
CA VAL A 280 5.76 15.03 -13.34
C VAL A 280 7.06 14.50 -12.75
N VAL A 281 7.36 13.24 -13.04
CA VAL A 281 8.70 12.66 -12.90
C VAL A 281 9.14 12.21 -14.28
N TYR A 282 10.16 12.85 -14.81
CA TYR A 282 10.76 12.52 -16.08
C TYR A 282 12.17 11.95 -15.86
N GLN A 283 12.44 10.77 -16.38
CA GLN A 283 13.73 10.10 -16.28
C GLN A 283 14.64 10.54 -17.43
N GLY A 284 14.94 11.83 -17.46
CA GLY A 284 15.72 12.50 -18.48
C GLY A 284 16.00 13.96 -18.14
N PRO A 285 16.72 14.68 -19.04
CA PRO A 285 17.16 16.04 -18.80
C PRO A 285 16.03 17.07 -18.94
N GLN A 286 16.05 18.10 -18.10
CA GLN A 286 15.02 19.15 -18.02
C GLN A 286 14.72 19.81 -19.39
N ILE A 287 15.72 19.96 -20.23
CA ILE A 287 15.54 20.63 -21.54
C ILE A 287 14.54 19.94 -22.47
N GLN A 288 14.33 18.63 -22.28
CA GLN A 288 13.38 17.85 -23.08
C GLN A 288 11.95 17.88 -22.52
N LEU A 289 11.77 18.22 -21.26
CA LEU A 289 10.47 18.17 -20.59
C LEU A 289 9.44 19.09 -21.21
N ALA A 290 9.82 20.30 -21.60
CA ALA A 290 8.91 21.27 -22.19
C ALA A 290 8.27 20.75 -23.49
N ALA A 291 9.04 20.08 -24.36
CA ALA A 291 8.52 19.47 -25.58
C ALA A 291 7.57 18.30 -25.31
N LEU A 292 7.88 17.47 -24.29
CA LEU A 292 7.03 16.35 -23.90
C LEU A 292 5.68 16.81 -23.33
N LEU A 293 5.66 17.92 -22.59
CA LEU A 293 4.45 18.46 -21.98
C LEU A 293 3.69 19.45 -22.88
N ALA A 294 4.26 19.89 -24.00
CA ALA A 294 3.60 20.84 -24.90
C ALA A 294 2.18 20.42 -25.31
N PRO A 295 1.87 19.15 -25.63
CA PRO A 295 0.51 18.71 -25.94
C PRO A 295 -0.50 18.96 -24.80
N LEU A 296 -0.05 18.96 -23.56
CA LEU A 296 -0.90 19.17 -22.38
C LEU A 296 -0.96 20.64 -21.94
N LEU A 297 0.17 21.36 -21.98
CA LEU A 297 0.29 22.70 -21.40
C LEU A 297 0.08 23.83 -22.40
N GLN A 298 0.25 23.58 -23.69
CA GLN A 298 0.19 24.60 -24.74
C GLN A 298 -1.00 24.42 -25.70
N ALA A 299 -1.87 23.42 -25.44
CA ALA A 299 -3.07 23.27 -26.26
C ALA A 299 -4.03 24.46 -26.02
N PRO A 300 -4.77 24.90 -27.06
CA PRO A 300 -5.71 26.01 -26.93
C PRO A 300 -6.82 25.80 -25.89
N THR A 301 -7.11 24.55 -25.55
CA THR A 301 -8.09 24.14 -24.52
C THR A 301 -7.50 24.00 -23.13
N SER A 302 -6.17 24.11 -22.98
CA SER A 302 -5.52 24.02 -21.67
C SER A 302 -5.85 25.25 -20.82
N PRO A 303 -6.15 25.04 -19.52
CA PRO A 303 -6.34 26.18 -18.62
C PRO A 303 -5.04 27.00 -18.48
N PRO A 304 -5.14 28.29 -18.12
CA PRO A 304 -3.97 29.13 -17.95
C PRO A 304 -3.12 28.65 -16.77
N LEU A 305 -1.80 28.53 -17.02
CA LEU A 305 -0.82 28.18 -16.00
C LEU A 305 -0.69 29.32 -14.96
N VAL A 306 -0.85 28.99 -13.67
CA VAL A 306 -0.71 29.93 -12.56
C VAL A 306 0.56 29.72 -11.74
N SER A 307 1.08 28.50 -11.72
CA SER A 307 2.37 28.22 -11.08
C SER A 307 3.10 27.09 -11.78
N SER A 308 4.42 27.16 -11.78
CA SER A 308 5.28 26.07 -12.25
C SER A 308 6.54 25.97 -11.42
N LEU A 309 6.94 24.73 -11.15
CA LEU A 309 8.19 24.41 -10.49
C LEU A 309 8.86 23.29 -11.28
N VAL A 310 10.05 23.53 -11.79
CA VAL A 310 10.84 22.49 -12.50
C VAL A 310 12.22 22.43 -11.88
N LYS A 311 12.67 21.22 -11.54
CA LYS A 311 13.99 20.99 -10.94
C LYS A 311 14.61 19.72 -11.47
N GLN A 312 15.91 19.77 -11.79
CA GLN A 312 16.69 18.64 -12.26
C GLN A 312 17.55 18.04 -11.14
N PHE A 313 17.73 16.73 -11.20
CA PHE A 313 18.49 15.93 -10.25
C PHE A 313 19.38 14.94 -11.00
N ASP A 314 20.48 14.54 -10.40
CA ASP A 314 21.36 13.46 -10.86
C ASP A 314 21.13 12.15 -10.10
N CYS A 315 20.25 12.16 -9.11
CA CYS A 315 19.86 11.02 -8.30
C CYS A 315 18.32 10.90 -8.23
N PHE A 316 17.79 9.72 -8.62
CA PHE A 316 16.34 9.44 -8.54
C PHE A 316 15.79 9.61 -7.14
N HIS A 317 16.54 9.19 -6.13
CA HIS A 317 16.08 9.20 -4.75
C HIS A 317 15.99 10.62 -4.17
N GLU A 318 16.87 11.54 -4.60
CA GLU A 318 16.77 12.96 -4.22
C GLU A 318 15.56 13.64 -4.87
N LEU A 319 15.23 13.26 -6.12
CA LEU A 319 13.99 13.70 -6.75
C LEU A 319 12.78 13.21 -5.95
N ILE A 320 12.74 11.94 -5.53
CA ILE A 320 11.60 11.40 -4.78
C ILE A 320 11.46 12.07 -3.40
N GLU A 321 12.56 12.29 -2.68
CA GLU A 321 12.56 13.05 -1.42
C GLU A 321 12.00 14.46 -1.63
N PHE A 322 12.46 15.15 -2.67
CA PHE A 322 11.96 16.49 -3.01
C PHE A 322 10.46 16.45 -3.37
N TYR A 323 10.02 15.49 -4.18
CA TYR A 323 8.62 15.32 -4.54
C TYR A 323 7.74 15.09 -3.30
N ALA A 324 8.17 14.21 -2.39
CA ALA A 324 7.45 13.92 -1.16
C ALA A 324 7.26 15.18 -0.28
N GLN A 325 8.29 16.03 -0.19
CA GLN A 325 8.22 17.31 0.51
C GLN A 325 7.22 18.27 -0.16
N GLN A 326 7.22 18.37 -1.50
CA GLN A 326 6.29 19.24 -2.22
C GLN A 326 4.82 18.77 -2.05
N LYS A 327 4.57 17.46 -1.95
CA LYS A 327 3.25 16.87 -1.68
C LYS A 327 2.80 17.00 -0.23
N GLY A 328 3.69 17.32 0.70
CA GLY A 328 3.36 17.40 2.12
C GLY A 328 3.00 16.07 2.76
N TYR A 329 3.52 14.95 2.28
CA TYR A 329 3.18 13.61 2.79
C TYR A 329 3.45 13.41 4.29
N GLU A 330 4.32 14.22 4.90
CA GLU A 330 4.54 14.22 6.34
C GLU A 330 3.30 14.70 7.13
N GLN A 331 2.42 15.48 6.48
CA GLN A 331 1.20 16.01 7.10
C GLN A 331 0.00 15.06 6.98
N TYR A 332 0.00 14.12 6.04
CA TYR A 332 -1.10 13.17 5.83
C TYR A 332 -1.37 12.27 7.03
N SER A 333 -0.38 12.06 7.91
CA SER A 333 -0.53 11.26 9.13
C SER A 333 -1.14 12.02 10.32
N SER A 334 -1.47 13.30 10.16
CA SER A 334 -1.98 14.15 11.25
C SER A 334 -3.49 14.06 11.44
N GLN A 335 -4.24 13.69 10.41
CA GLN A 335 -5.71 13.61 10.44
C GLN A 335 -6.21 12.23 9.99
N PRO A 336 -7.35 11.76 10.54
CA PRO A 336 -8.06 10.61 9.99
C PRO A 336 -8.44 10.83 8.53
N TYR A 337 -8.32 9.78 7.71
CA TYR A 337 -8.66 9.85 6.28
C TYR A 337 -9.21 8.54 5.75
N THR A 338 -9.93 8.62 4.64
CA THR A 338 -10.43 7.47 3.86
C THR A 338 -10.29 7.74 2.38
N LEU A 339 -10.30 6.66 1.58
CA LEU A 339 -10.27 6.79 0.13
C LEU A 339 -11.07 5.66 -0.54
N LYS A 340 -11.36 5.91 -1.82
CA LYS A 340 -11.83 4.90 -2.78
C LYS A 340 -11.02 5.02 -4.06
N ASN A 341 -10.90 3.92 -4.81
CA ASN A 341 -10.16 3.91 -6.06
C ASN A 341 -10.79 3.02 -7.12
N CYS A 342 -10.41 3.25 -8.37
CA CYS A 342 -10.63 2.33 -9.47
C CYS A 342 -9.53 2.43 -10.53
N LEU A 343 -9.27 1.32 -11.22
CA LEU A 343 -8.32 1.24 -12.32
C LEU A 343 -9.04 1.49 -13.64
N VAL A 344 -8.46 2.35 -14.46
CA VAL A 344 -9.02 2.86 -15.71
C VAL A 344 -8.13 2.45 -16.88
N ASN A 345 -8.67 1.74 -17.85
CA ASN A 345 -7.98 1.41 -19.09
C ASN A 345 -8.15 2.52 -20.15
N SER A 346 -7.60 2.33 -21.33
CA SER A 346 -7.67 3.33 -22.42
C SER A 346 -9.11 3.71 -22.79
N THR A 347 -10.05 2.76 -22.79
CA THR A 347 -11.48 3.03 -23.06
C THR A 347 -12.09 3.88 -21.96
N GLY A 348 -11.89 3.49 -20.69
CA GLY A 348 -12.36 4.27 -19.54
C GLY A 348 -11.72 5.66 -19.48
N LEU A 349 -10.44 5.78 -19.84
CA LEU A 349 -9.75 7.06 -19.89
C LEU A 349 -10.38 8.01 -20.92
N MET A 350 -10.77 7.51 -22.08
CA MET A 350 -11.51 8.31 -23.09
C MET A 350 -12.91 8.75 -22.62
N MET A 351 -13.51 8.02 -21.69
CA MET A 351 -14.81 8.35 -21.12
C MET A 351 -14.71 9.26 -19.88
N LEU A 352 -13.51 9.42 -19.34
CA LEU A 352 -13.26 10.09 -18.06
C LEU A 352 -13.85 11.50 -18.02
N SER A 353 -13.63 12.27 -19.08
CA SER A 353 -14.11 13.64 -19.21
C SER A 353 -15.64 13.78 -19.21
N SER A 354 -16.37 12.74 -19.61
CA SER A 354 -17.84 12.73 -19.64
C SER A 354 -18.46 12.29 -18.31
N VAL A 355 -17.74 11.51 -17.51
CA VAL A 355 -18.24 10.91 -16.27
C VAL A 355 -17.77 11.68 -15.02
N VAL A 356 -16.57 12.19 -15.04
CA VAL A 356 -15.90 12.80 -13.88
C VAL A 356 -16.24 14.27 -13.59
N PRO A 357 -16.89 15.07 -14.44
CA PRO A 357 -17.25 16.42 -14.06
C PRO A 357 -18.34 16.42 -13.00
N LEU A 358 -18.04 17.07 -11.91
CA LEU A 358 -18.66 16.85 -10.64
C LEU A 358 -19.46 18.02 -10.12
N ALA A 359 -20.42 17.68 -9.26
CA ALA A 359 -20.81 18.52 -8.15
C ALA A 359 -19.57 18.93 -7.34
N GLU A 360 -19.65 20.03 -6.62
CA GLU A 360 -18.57 20.57 -5.78
C GLU A 360 -17.81 19.48 -5.03
N VAL A 361 -16.48 19.47 -5.16
CA VAL A 361 -15.60 18.62 -4.38
C VAL A 361 -15.44 19.30 -3.02
N PRO A 362 -15.74 18.63 -1.89
CA PRO A 362 -15.51 19.20 -0.57
C PRO A 362 -14.03 19.62 -0.40
N GLU A 363 -13.77 20.68 0.35
CA GLU A 363 -12.42 21.18 0.62
C GLU A 363 -11.53 20.11 1.26
N GLU A 364 -12.12 19.21 2.04
CA GLU A 364 -11.43 18.11 2.71
C GLU A 364 -11.13 16.93 1.80
N CYS A 365 -11.56 16.99 0.54
CA CYS A 365 -11.41 15.90 -0.44
C CYS A 365 -10.54 16.34 -1.62
N GLY A 366 -9.82 15.39 -2.17
CA GLY A 366 -9.05 15.51 -3.41
C GLY A 366 -9.38 14.39 -4.38
N ILE A 367 -9.23 14.68 -5.66
CA ILE A 367 -9.35 13.67 -6.72
C ILE A 367 -8.01 13.61 -7.45
N SER A 368 -7.53 12.39 -7.68
CA SER A 368 -6.22 12.16 -8.30
C SER A 368 -6.28 11.05 -9.33
N LEU A 369 -5.42 11.19 -10.33
CA LEU A 369 -5.10 10.17 -11.32
C LEU A 369 -3.63 9.82 -11.18
N ILE A 370 -3.32 8.60 -10.79
CA ILE A 370 -1.96 8.06 -10.75
C ILE A 370 -1.68 7.36 -12.07
N HIS A 371 -0.57 7.71 -12.71
CA HIS A 371 -0.20 7.19 -14.03
C HIS A 371 0.27 5.75 -13.97
N PHE A 372 -0.39 4.89 -14.74
CA PHE A 372 -0.04 3.48 -14.99
C PHE A 372 0.48 3.32 -16.43
N GLY A 373 0.22 2.17 -17.05
CA GLY A 373 0.66 1.88 -18.42
C GLY A 373 2.16 1.62 -18.55
N GLY A 374 2.73 1.87 -19.72
CA GLY A 374 4.15 1.60 -19.98
C GLY A 374 4.53 0.14 -19.76
N ARG A 375 5.65 -0.13 -19.06
CA ARG A 375 6.14 -1.49 -18.80
C ARG A 375 5.18 -2.34 -17.96
N ILE A 376 4.29 -1.75 -17.17
CA ILE A 376 3.26 -2.49 -16.45
C ILE A 376 2.43 -3.35 -17.42
N GLY A 377 2.13 -2.80 -18.59
CA GLY A 377 1.34 -3.45 -19.65
C GLY A 377 2.10 -4.48 -20.51
N ASP A 378 3.42 -4.61 -20.38
CA ASP A 378 4.21 -5.57 -21.18
C ASP A 378 3.97 -7.02 -20.77
N HIS A 379 3.44 -7.25 -19.57
CA HIS A 379 3.23 -8.57 -19.02
C HIS A 379 1.77 -9.02 -19.15
N PRO A 380 1.49 -10.32 -19.36
CA PRO A 380 0.14 -10.83 -19.30
C PRO A 380 -0.45 -10.69 -17.89
N SER A 381 -1.78 -10.65 -17.78
CA SER A 381 -2.51 -10.53 -16.52
C SER A 381 -2.11 -11.60 -15.49
N SER A 382 -1.69 -12.78 -15.94
CA SER A 382 -1.28 -13.92 -15.11
C SER A 382 0.19 -13.88 -14.65
N PHE A 383 0.99 -12.90 -15.08
CA PHE A 383 2.42 -12.81 -14.74
C PHE A 383 2.66 -12.64 -13.23
N THR A 384 1.83 -11.81 -12.60
CA THR A 384 1.73 -11.67 -11.14
C THR A 384 0.25 -11.70 -10.76
N VAL A 385 -0.08 -11.53 -9.49
CA VAL A 385 -1.49 -11.46 -9.07
C VAL A 385 -2.18 -10.17 -9.56
N PHE A 386 -1.44 -9.10 -9.81
CA PHE A 386 -2.00 -7.88 -10.38
C PHE A 386 -2.52 -8.12 -11.80
N ALA A 387 -3.84 -8.29 -11.94
CA ALA A 387 -4.49 -8.68 -13.18
C ALA A 387 -4.66 -7.53 -14.20
N TRP A 388 -4.71 -6.29 -13.73
CA TRP A 388 -5.17 -5.10 -14.48
C TRP A 388 -4.04 -4.44 -15.28
N ARG A 389 -3.34 -5.24 -16.09
CA ARG A 389 -2.13 -4.84 -16.83
C ARG A 389 -2.35 -3.78 -17.90
N ASN A 390 -3.58 -3.67 -18.40
CA ASN A 390 -4.00 -2.68 -19.39
C ASN A 390 -4.51 -1.37 -18.75
N SER A 391 -4.28 -1.16 -17.44
CA SER A 391 -4.60 0.10 -16.79
C SER A 391 -3.69 1.22 -17.27
N GLU A 392 -4.27 2.37 -17.59
CA GLU A 392 -3.56 3.59 -17.96
C GLU A 392 -3.44 4.57 -16.80
N TYR A 393 -4.49 4.62 -15.95
CA TYR A 393 -4.52 5.41 -14.74
C TYR A 393 -5.26 4.68 -13.61
N MET A 394 -4.91 5.03 -12.38
CA MET A 394 -5.76 4.79 -11.22
C MET A 394 -6.42 6.12 -10.85
N LEU A 395 -7.76 6.16 -10.96
CA LEU A 395 -8.56 7.22 -10.37
C LEU A 395 -8.75 6.92 -8.89
N TYR A 396 -8.42 7.84 -8.01
CA TYR A 396 -8.82 7.76 -6.61
C TYR A 396 -9.30 9.12 -6.12
N ALA A 397 -10.16 9.09 -5.13
CA ALA A 397 -10.48 10.25 -4.33
C ALA A 397 -10.24 9.91 -2.85
N ASP A 398 -9.68 10.83 -2.13
CA ASP A 398 -9.42 10.74 -0.71
C ASP A 398 -10.02 11.94 0.03
N CYS A 399 -10.43 11.71 1.25
CA CYS A 399 -10.97 12.73 2.12
C CYS A 399 -10.38 12.58 3.52
N SER A 400 -10.10 13.71 4.18
CA SER A 400 -9.70 13.78 5.58
C SER A 400 -10.76 14.51 6.40
N TRP A 401 -10.70 14.41 7.73
CA TRP A 401 -11.65 15.09 8.62
C TRP A 401 -11.03 15.41 9.97
N VAL A 402 -11.65 16.36 10.67
CA VAL A 402 -11.21 16.80 12.01
C VAL A 402 -12.26 16.49 13.09
N ASP A 403 -13.51 16.24 12.69
CA ASP A 403 -14.65 16.02 13.58
C ASP A 403 -15.65 15.02 12.97
N PRO A 404 -16.57 14.42 13.78
CA PRO A 404 -17.51 13.40 13.31
C PRO A 404 -18.52 13.87 12.25
N ASP A 405 -18.90 15.15 12.25
CA ASP A 405 -19.87 15.69 11.28
C ASP A 405 -19.21 15.81 9.90
N THR A 406 -17.98 16.31 9.87
CA THR A 406 -17.14 16.30 8.65
C THR A 406 -16.90 14.88 8.17
N GLU A 407 -16.59 13.93 9.05
CA GLU A 407 -16.44 12.51 8.69
C GLU A 407 -17.67 11.96 7.97
N ALA A 408 -18.87 12.18 8.54
CA ALA A 408 -20.12 11.70 7.95
C ALA A 408 -20.35 12.31 6.56
N ARG A 409 -20.17 13.61 6.42
CA ARG A 409 -20.36 14.37 5.16
C ARG A 409 -19.41 13.88 4.05
N VAL A 410 -18.11 13.78 4.33
CA VAL A 410 -17.12 13.37 3.30
C VAL A 410 -17.28 11.92 2.88
N LYS A 411 -17.65 11.02 3.80
CA LYS A 411 -17.95 9.61 3.46
C LYS A 411 -19.17 9.46 2.56
N VAL A 412 -20.23 10.26 2.79
CA VAL A 412 -21.41 10.29 1.92
C VAL A 412 -21.04 10.79 0.52
N TRP A 413 -20.29 11.91 0.44
CA TRP A 413 -19.83 12.44 -0.82
C TRP A 413 -18.97 11.43 -1.58
N LEU A 414 -17.97 10.84 -0.94
CA LEU A 414 -17.05 9.87 -1.55
C LEU A 414 -17.79 8.65 -2.10
N SER A 415 -18.78 8.15 -1.36
CA SER A 415 -19.60 7.02 -1.80
C SER A 415 -20.50 7.39 -2.99
N ALA A 416 -21.11 8.57 -2.98
CA ALA A 416 -21.91 9.06 -4.10
C ALA A 416 -21.06 9.30 -5.36
N TYR A 417 -19.85 9.84 -5.20
CA TYR A 417 -18.90 10.04 -6.26
C TYR A 417 -18.52 8.72 -6.95
N PHE A 418 -18.07 7.72 -6.20
CA PHE A 418 -17.70 6.43 -6.77
C PHE A 418 -18.89 5.64 -7.32
N ALA A 419 -20.07 5.76 -6.75
CA ALA A 419 -21.29 5.22 -7.36
C ALA A 419 -21.59 5.87 -8.73
N HIS A 420 -21.30 7.16 -8.90
CA HIS A 420 -21.40 7.82 -10.20
C HIS A 420 -20.35 7.33 -11.18
N VAL A 421 -19.10 7.24 -10.77
CA VAL A 421 -17.98 6.70 -11.58
C VAL A 421 -18.26 5.27 -12.05
N GLN A 422 -18.80 4.42 -11.19
CA GLN A 422 -19.17 3.03 -11.51
C GLN A 422 -20.31 2.96 -12.53
N ARG A 423 -21.36 3.78 -12.38
CA ARG A 423 -22.44 3.87 -13.39
C ARG A 423 -21.94 4.30 -14.76
N GLY A 424 -20.88 5.10 -14.82
CA GLY A 424 -20.20 5.51 -16.05
C GLY A 424 -19.36 4.40 -16.69
N ASN A 425 -19.24 3.23 -16.07
CA ASN A 425 -18.49 2.07 -16.56
C ASN A 425 -17.01 2.36 -16.86
N LEU A 426 -16.40 3.26 -16.07
CA LEU A 426 -15.00 3.64 -16.22
C LEU A 426 -14.03 2.59 -15.66
N CYS A 427 -14.46 1.92 -14.58
CA CYS A 427 -13.61 1.05 -13.78
C CYS A 427 -13.56 -0.36 -14.32
N GLN A 428 -12.37 -0.90 -14.51
CA GLN A 428 -12.18 -2.32 -14.81
C GLN A 428 -11.86 -3.15 -13.55
N GLY A 429 -11.36 -2.52 -12.49
CA GLY A 429 -10.98 -3.14 -11.24
C GLY A 429 -10.55 -2.09 -10.22
N ALA A 430 -9.92 -2.52 -9.13
CA ALA A 430 -9.39 -1.67 -8.07
C ALA A 430 -7.96 -2.09 -7.68
N TYR A 431 -7.22 -1.17 -7.07
CA TYR A 431 -5.85 -1.41 -6.63
C TYR A 431 -5.82 -1.75 -5.14
N VAL A 432 -5.38 -2.94 -4.79
CA VAL A 432 -5.49 -3.49 -3.42
C VAL A 432 -4.67 -2.72 -2.37
N ASN A 433 -3.59 -2.04 -2.74
CA ASN A 433 -2.85 -1.20 -1.77
C ASN A 433 -3.62 0.07 -1.36
N PHE A 434 -4.60 0.48 -2.16
CA PHE A 434 -5.57 1.53 -1.83
C PHE A 434 -6.87 0.87 -1.35
N ILE A 435 -6.75 0.04 -0.33
CA ILE A 435 -7.79 -0.87 0.12
C ILE A 435 -9.01 -0.10 0.62
N ASP A 436 -10.19 -0.43 0.06
CA ASP A 436 -11.50 0.09 0.45
C ASP A 436 -12.28 -1.02 1.18
N SER A 437 -12.42 -0.88 2.49
CA SER A 437 -13.14 -1.86 3.32
C SER A 437 -14.65 -1.94 3.03
N SER A 438 -15.21 -0.95 2.31
CA SER A 438 -16.61 -0.89 1.91
C SER A 438 -16.88 -1.44 0.50
N LEU A 439 -15.83 -1.86 -0.22
CA LEU A 439 -15.97 -2.36 -1.58
C LEU A 439 -16.66 -3.73 -1.59
N GLU A 440 -17.83 -3.79 -2.18
CA GLU A 440 -18.55 -5.05 -2.43
C GLU A 440 -17.84 -5.84 -3.53
N ASN A 441 -17.91 -7.18 -3.48
CA ASN A 441 -17.22 -8.07 -4.40
C ASN A 441 -15.73 -7.72 -4.58
N TRP A 442 -15.10 -7.26 -3.50
CA TRP A 442 -13.73 -6.75 -3.48
C TRP A 442 -12.72 -7.73 -4.08
N ALA A 443 -12.91 -9.04 -3.93
CA ALA A 443 -11.98 -10.04 -4.43
C ALA A 443 -11.90 -10.04 -5.97
N ASP A 444 -13.05 -9.93 -6.65
CA ASP A 444 -13.10 -9.79 -8.10
C ASP A 444 -12.50 -8.45 -8.57
N HIS A 445 -12.80 -7.38 -7.84
CA HIS A 445 -12.26 -6.05 -8.16
C HIS A 445 -10.75 -5.97 -7.98
N TYR A 446 -10.16 -6.62 -6.97
CA TYR A 446 -8.70 -6.59 -6.75
C TYR A 446 -7.97 -7.57 -7.64
N TYR A 447 -8.48 -8.79 -7.83
CA TYR A 447 -7.72 -9.90 -8.42
C TYR A 447 -8.20 -10.35 -9.81
N GLY A 448 -9.42 -9.99 -10.21
CA GLY A 448 -9.99 -10.30 -11.53
C GLY A 448 -9.82 -11.78 -11.90
N SER A 449 -9.29 -12.03 -13.09
CA SER A 449 -9.07 -13.39 -13.60
C SER A 449 -8.07 -14.23 -12.80
N ASN A 450 -7.34 -13.64 -11.86
CA ASN A 450 -6.35 -14.33 -11.03
C ASN A 450 -6.91 -14.86 -9.70
N LEU A 451 -8.18 -14.52 -9.36
CA LEU A 451 -8.79 -14.86 -8.07
C LEU A 451 -8.82 -16.40 -7.83
N GLU A 452 -9.28 -17.18 -8.78
CA GLU A 452 -9.38 -18.63 -8.65
C GLU A 452 -8.00 -19.28 -8.38
N ARG A 453 -6.98 -18.88 -9.14
CA ARG A 453 -5.60 -19.36 -8.90
C ARG A 453 -5.12 -18.96 -7.51
N LEU A 454 -5.41 -17.74 -7.09
CA LEU A 454 -5.01 -17.21 -5.79
C LEU A 454 -5.65 -18.01 -4.64
N GLN A 455 -6.94 -18.37 -4.75
CA GLN A 455 -7.65 -19.24 -3.81
C GLN A 455 -7.03 -20.63 -3.74
N ASN A 456 -6.64 -21.20 -4.88
CA ASN A 456 -5.98 -22.50 -4.92
C ASN A 456 -4.62 -22.47 -4.22
N VAL A 457 -3.83 -21.41 -4.38
CA VAL A 457 -2.59 -21.22 -3.63
C VAL A 457 -2.88 -21.06 -2.13
N LYS A 458 -3.95 -20.34 -1.75
CA LYS A 458 -4.36 -20.22 -0.35
C LYS A 458 -4.67 -21.56 0.28
N LYS A 459 -5.45 -22.42 -0.39
CA LYS A 459 -5.76 -23.79 0.08
C LYS A 459 -4.51 -24.64 0.25
N MET A 460 -3.54 -24.52 -0.65
CA MET A 460 -2.28 -25.27 -0.60
C MET A 460 -1.43 -24.86 0.62
N TRP A 461 -1.32 -23.57 0.91
CA TRP A 461 -0.42 -23.03 1.94
C TRP A 461 -1.08 -22.80 3.31
N ASN A 462 -2.41 -22.86 3.37
CA ASN A 462 -3.19 -22.80 4.60
C ASN A 462 -4.40 -23.76 4.52
N PRO A 463 -4.16 -25.08 4.44
CA PRO A 463 -5.22 -26.07 4.19
C PRO A 463 -6.24 -26.18 5.33
N SER A 464 -5.87 -25.86 6.56
CA SER A 464 -6.81 -25.84 7.69
C SER A 464 -7.71 -24.60 7.70
N GLY A 465 -7.42 -23.58 6.88
CA GLY A 465 -8.07 -22.28 6.95
C GLY A 465 -7.82 -21.53 8.27
N GLU A 466 -7.02 -22.09 9.18
CA GLU A 466 -6.66 -21.48 10.46
C GLU A 466 -5.42 -20.61 10.26
N SER A 467 -5.61 -19.31 10.43
CA SER A 467 -4.52 -18.34 10.43
C SER A 467 -4.80 -17.29 11.52
N PRO A 468 -3.82 -16.91 12.33
CA PRO A 468 -3.95 -15.81 13.26
C PRO A 468 -3.97 -14.44 12.53
N LEU A 469 -3.62 -14.40 11.23
CA LEU A 469 -3.49 -13.20 10.39
C LEU A 469 -4.81 -12.84 9.68
N ARG A 470 -5.94 -12.96 10.34
CA ARG A 470 -7.26 -12.72 9.73
C ARG A 470 -7.62 -11.25 9.67
N PHE A 471 -8.13 -10.82 8.53
CA PHE A 471 -8.70 -9.49 8.29
C PHE A 471 -9.94 -9.58 7.37
N ALA A 472 -10.73 -8.49 7.27
CA ALA A 472 -12.04 -8.56 6.62
C ALA A 472 -11.99 -8.91 5.13
N GLN A 473 -10.96 -8.48 4.41
CA GLN A 473 -10.75 -8.76 2.98
C GLN A 473 -9.58 -9.73 2.76
N GLU A 474 -9.49 -10.75 3.60
CA GLU A 474 -8.57 -11.88 3.41
C GLU A 474 -9.02 -12.73 2.21
N VAL A 475 -8.07 -13.15 1.36
CA VAL A 475 -8.36 -14.05 0.23
C VAL A 475 -9.05 -15.31 0.75
N PRO A 476 -10.26 -15.61 0.27
CA PRO A 476 -10.98 -16.81 0.70
C PRO A 476 -10.26 -18.08 0.26
N ALA A 477 -10.30 -19.11 1.12
CA ALA A 477 -9.71 -20.43 0.82
C ALA A 477 -10.65 -21.32 0.02
#